data_0310428193b2d00d4169cd6a1f648cae
#
_entry.id   0310428193b2d00d4169cd6a1f648cae
#
_cell.length_a   1.000
_cell.length_b   1.000
_cell.length_c   1.000
_cell.angle_alpha   90.00
_cell.angle_beta   90.00
_cell.angle_gamma   90.00
#
_symmetry.space_group_name_H-M   'P 1'
#
loop_
_entity.id
_entity.type
_entity.pdbx_description
1 polymer ?
#
loop_
_entity_poly.entity_id
_entity_poly.type
_entity_poly.pdbx_seq_one_letter_code
_entity_poly.pdbx_strand_id
1 'polypeptide(L)'
;EIAQCLVGSEMCKETGNLGITSSNTPVKVGNLDADFNLGWTNHFTYKGIDLGVVLSARVGGLAYSATQGILDYYGVSETSATARDNGGIPINNGKVNAQKYYQTIGTGEGGYGRYYLYSATNVRLQELSLNYTLPKRWFKNVANVTLGIVGRNLWMIYCKAPFDPELSASTSSNYYMNVDYFMQPSLRNFGFNVKVQF
;
A
#
# COMPACT_ATOMS: atom_id res chain seq x y z
N GLU A 1 25.03 8.90 -25.70
CA GLU A 1 24.20 9.46 -24.62
C GLU A 1 23.79 8.35 -23.65
N ILE A 2 24.73 8.03 -22.76
CA ILE A 2 24.64 6.98 -21.74
C ILE A 2 24.25 7.65 -20.42
N ALA A 3 23.30 8.56 -20.44
CA ALA A 3 23.13 9.45 -19.30
C ALA A 3 21.94 9.16 -18.38
N GLN A 4 21.35 7.97 -18.42
CA GLN A 4 20.29 7.65 -17.45
C GLN A 4 20.24 6.18 -16.99
N CYS A 5 21.36 5.54 -16.95
CA CYS A 5 21.53 4.28 -16.25
C CYS A 5 21.84 4.55 -14.79
N LEU A 6 20.83 4.74 -14.01
CA LEU A 6 20.99 5.05 -12.59
C LEU A 6 21.04 3.76 -11.77
N VAL A 7 22.24 3.47 -11.33
CA VAL A 7 22.58 2.83 -10.08
C VAL A 7 22.03 1.40 -9.91
N GLY A 8 22.84 0.45 -10.31
CA GLY A 8 22.77 -0.94 -9.90
C GLY A 8 22.36 -1.94 -10.95
N SER A 9 21.62 -1.59 -11.98
CA SER A 9 21.33 -2.49 -13.09
C SER A 9 21.00 -1.72 -14.36
N GLU A 10 21.63 -2.04 -15.45
CA GLU A 10 21.33 -1.55 -16.80
C GLU A 10 20.69 -2.64 -17.62
N MET A 11 19.63 -2.30 -18.33
CA MET A 11 18.98 -3.23 -19.22
C MET A 11 19.39 -2.91 -20.65
N CYS A 12 20.20 -3.80 -21.24
CA CYS A 12 20.72 -3.66 -22.60
C CYS A 12 20.10 -4.73 -23.50
N LYS A 13 19.75 -4.33 -24.73
CA LYS A 13 19.37 -5.26 -25.79
C LYS A 13 20.56 -5.46 -26.69
N GLU A 14 21.31 -6.54 -26.49
CA GLU A 14 22.30 -6.98 -27.47
C GLU A 14 21.73 -8.18 -28.23
N THR A 15 21.69 -8.07 -29.57
CA THR A 15 21.41 -9.16 -30.51
C THR A 15 20.38 -10.21 -30.05
N GLY A 16 19.19 -9.76 -29.64
CA GLY A 16 18.06 -10.64 -29.31
C GLY A 16 18.04 -11.19 -27.87
N ASN A 17 19.08 -10.97 -27.06
CA ASN A 17 19.08 -11.32 -25.65
C ASN A 17 18.89 -10.07 -24.79
N LEU A 18 17.99 -10.19 -23.81
CA LEU A 18 17.84 -9.18 -22.76
C LEU A 18 18.91 -9.47 -21.69
N GLY A 19 19.91 -8.61 -21.62
CA GLY A 19 20.90 -8.61 -20.55
C GLY A 19 20.59 -7.54 -19.53
N ILE A 20 20.75 -7.82 -18.26
CA ILE A 20 20.74 -6.81 -17.21
C ILE A 20 22.14 -6.79 -16.61
N THR A 21 22.77 -5.63 -16.68
CA THR A 21 24.06 -5.40 -16.02
C THR A 21 23.80 -5.06 -14.57
N SER A 22 24.23 -5.92 -13.67
CA SER A 22 24.18 -5.66 -12.23
C SER A 22 25.56 -5.28 -11.71
N SER A 23 25.62 -4.31 -10.83
CA SER A 23 26.82 -4.02 -10.07
C SER A 23 27.00 -5.03 -8.94
N ASN A 24 28.22 -5.54 -8.75
CA ASN A 24 28.53 -6.45 -7.64
C ASN A 24 28.57 -5.73 -6.28
N THR A 25 28.44 -4.41 -6.26
CA THR A 25 28.41 -3.63 -5.03
C THR A 25 26.96 -3.33 -4.63
N PRO A 26 26.55 -3.66 -3.38
CA PRO A 26 25.24 -3.30 -2.87
C PRO A 26 25.07 -1.76 -2.88
N VAL A 27 23.94 -1.31 -3.42
CA VAL A 27 23.61 0.12 -3.45
C VAL A 27 22.41 0.37 -2.58
N LYS A 28 22.49 1.38 -1.70
CA LYS A 28 21.36 1.79 -0.87
C LYS A 28 20.30 2.45 -1.75
N VAL A 29 19.13 1.84 -1.84
CA VAL A 29 17.98 2.34 -2.62
C VAL A 29 17.10 3.27 -1.79
N GLY A 30 17.04 3.06 -0.47
CA GLY A 30 16.24 3.87 0.45
C GLY A 30 16.14 3.23 1.84
N ASN A 31 15.21 3.72 2.65
CA ASN A 31 14.89 3.17 3.96
C ASN A 31 13.53 2.48 3.91
N LEU A 32 13.37 1.40 4.66
CA LEU A 32 12.07 0.76 4.87
C LEU A 32 11.22 1.52 5.90
N ASP A 33 11.90 2.16 6.87
CA ASP A 33 11.23 2.90 7.94
C ASP A 33 10.62 4.20 7.42
N ALA A 34 9.49 4.59 8.01
CA ALA A 34 8.90 5.89 7.78
C ALA A 34 9.76 7.00 8.39
N ASP A 35 9.80 8.15 7.72
CA ASP A 35 10.46 9.35 8.28
C ASP A 35 9.67 9.83 9.51
N PHE A 36 8.34 9.79 9.44
CA PHE A 36 7.46 10.06 10.58
C PHE A 36 6.06 9.49 10.37
N ASN A 37 5.37 9.26 11.48
CA ASN A 37 3.97 8.88 11.52
C ASN A 37 3.18 9.98 12.23
N LEU A 38 2.03 10.35 11.66
CA LEU A 38 1.10 11.33 12.20
C LEU A 38 -0.22 10.65 12.53
N GLY A 39 -0.76 10.96 13.70
CA GLY A 39 -2.12 10.64 14.09
C GLY A 39 -2.84 11.93 14.48
N TRP A 40 -4.01 12.17 13.90
CA TRP A 40 -4.86 13.27 14.27
C TRP A 40 -6.23 12.74 14.70
N THR A 41 -6.58 13.00 15.95
CA THR A 41 -7.86 12.58 16.53
C THR A 41 -8.62 13.82 16.97
N ASN A 42 -9.88 13.92 16.58
CA ASN A 42 -10.75 15.00 17.00
C ASN A 42 -12.13 14.50 17.36
N HIS A 43 -12.75 15.15 18.36
CA HIS A 43 -14.10 14.88 18.81
C HIS A 43 -14.91 16.17 18.81
N PHE A 44 -16.06 16.14 18.19
CA PHE A 44 -17.00 17.24 18.11
C PHE A 44 -18.31 16.84 18.77
N THR A 45 -18.65 17.51 19.87
CA THR A 45 -19.89 17.24 20.60
C THR A 45 -20.84 18.42 20.48
N TYR A 46 -22.04 18.17 19.98
CA TYR A 46 -23.08 19.18 19.84
C TYR A 46 -24.47 18.58 20.08
N LYS A 47 -25.20 19.14 21.06
CA LYS A 47 -26.61 18.77 21.36
C LYS A 47 -26.88 17.25 21.42
N GLY A 48 -25.97 16.49 22.06
CA GLY A 48 -26.11 15.04 22.20
C GLY A 48 -25.57 14.21 21.01
N ILE A 49 -25.11 14.87 19.95
CA ILE A 49 -24.36 14.24 18.86
C ILE A 49 -22.87 14.31 19.22
N ASP A 50 -22.17 13.20 19.11
CA ASP A 50 -20.73 13.12 19.28
C ASP A 50 -20.12 12.49 18.03
N LEU A 51 -19.30 13.28 17.32
CA LEU A 51 -18.60 12.89 16.10
C LEU A 51 -17.13 12.76 16.41
N GLY A 52 -16.61 11.53 16.28
CA GLY A 52 -15.18 11.24 16.38
C GLY A 52 -14.58 11.02 14.99
N VAL A 53 -13.43 11.63 14.75
CA VAL A 53 -12.67 11.49 13.50
C VAL A 53 -11.22 11.17 13.83
N VAL A 54 -10.70 10.10 13.23
CA VAL A 54 -9.29 9.72 13.35
C VAL A 54 -8.67 9.62 11.97
N LEU A 55 -7.67 10.45 11.74
CA LEU A 55 -6.82 10.40 10.56
C LEU A 55 -5.45 9.86 10.93
N SER A 56 -4.88 9.03 10.09
CA SER A 56 -3.49 8.59 10.18
C SER A 56 -2.75 8.91 8.90
N ALA A 57 -1.48 9.27 9.04
CA ALA A 57 -0.58 9.45 7.92
C ALA A 57 0.78 8.85 8.25
N ARG A 58 1.30 8.09 7.30
CA ARG A 58 2.68 7.62 7.27
C ARG A 58 3.40 8.33 6.15
N VAL A 59 4.51 8.95 6.42
CA VAL A 59 5.32 9.69 5.44
C VAL A 59 6.71 9.08 5.36
N GLY A 60 7.16 8.83 4.14
CA GLY A 60 8.43 8.16 3.87
C GLY A 60 8.33 6.63 3.94
N GLY A 61 9.48 6.00 3.83
CA GLY A 61 9.62 4.56 3.77
C GLY A 61 9.37 3.97 2.39
N LEU A 62 9.89 2.77 2.20
CA LEU A 62 9.69 1.94 1.02
C LEU A 62 8.91 0.69 1.39
N ALA A 63 8.10 0.22 0.45
CA ALA A 63 7.42 -1.06 0.52
C ALA A 63 7.77 -1.89 -0.73
N TYR A 64 8.05 -3.16 -0.56
CA TYR A 64 8.38 -4.09 -1.63
C TYR A 64 7.19 -4.98 -1.94
N SER A 65 6.81 -5.07 -3.21
CA SER A 65 5.76 -5.99 -3.65
C SER A 65 6.34 -7.24 -4.31
N ALA A 66 6.46 -8.30 -3.54
CA ALA A 66 6.78 -9.62 -4.08
C ALA A 66 5.59 -10.16 -4.90
N THR A 67 4.36 -9.82 -4.51
CA THR A 67 3.15 -10.19 -5.25
C THR A 67 3.22 -9.72 -6.69
N GLN A 68 3.52 -8.44 -6.93
CA GLN A 68 3.62 -7.89 -8.28
C GLN A 68 4.73 -8.56 -9.07
N GLY A 69 5.89 -8.79 -8.43
CA GLY A 69 7.02 -9.48 -9.07
C GLY A 69 6.65 -10.87 -9.56
N ILE A 70 5.93 -11.65 -8.75
CA ILE A 70 5.48 -12.99 -9.10
C ILE A 70 4.41 -12.95 -10.19
N LEU A 71 3.43 -12.06 -10.09
CA LEU A 71 2.38 -11.90 -11.10
C LEU A 71 2.96 -11.51 -12.47
N ASP A 72 3.95 -10.63 -12.48
CA ASP A 72 4.66 -10.20 -13.69
C ASP A 72 5.48 -11.35 -14.28
N TYR A 73 6.20 -12.09 -13.44
CA TYR A 73 6.99 -13.25 -13.87
C TYR A 73 6.15 -14.29 -14.61
N TYR A 74 4.98 -14.62 -14.06
CA TYR A 74 4.04 -15.55 -14.69
C TYR A 74 3.16 -14.92 -15.78
N GLY A 75 3.25 -13.60 -16.00
CA GLY A 75 2.53 -12.90 -17.05
C GLY A 75 1.04 -12.78 -16.80
N VAL A 76 0.57 -12.84 -15.57
CA VAL A 76 -0.84 -12.75 -15.18
C VAL A 76 -1.25 -11.37 -14.64
N SER A 77 -0.31 -10.42 -14.61
CA SER A 77 -0.60 -9.04 -14.23
C SER A 77 -1.21 -8.24 -15.39
N GLU A 78 -1.95 -7.20 -15.07
CA GLU A 78 -2.50 -6.25 -16.06
C GLU A 78 -1.38 -5.57 -16.84
N THR A 79 -0.28 -5.20 -16.18
CA THR A 79 0.90 -4.59 -16.80
C THR A 79 1.53 -5.50 -17.85
N SER A 80 1.69 -6.77 -17.54
CA SER A 80 2.24 -7.76 -18.48
C SER A 80 1.27 -8.05 -19.65
N ALA A 81 -0.03 -8.05 -19.40
CA ALA A 81 -1.05 -8.21 -20.42
C ALA A 81 -1.00 -7.03 -21.41
N THR A 82 -1.05 -5.80 -20.90
CA THR A 82 -0.95 -4.58 -21.71
C THR A 82 0.34 -4.54 -22.53
N ALA A 83 1.46 -4.97 -21.95
CA ALA A 83 2.71 -5.04 -22.68
C ALA A 83 2.69 -6.05 -23.83
N ARG A 84 2.03 -7.20 -23.66
CA ARG A 84 1.82 -8.18 -24.74
C ARG A 84 0.97 -7.60 -25.86
N ASP A 85 -0.14 -6.96 -25.52
CA ASP A 85 -1.07 -6.36 -26.49
C ASP A 85 -0.40 -5.25 -27.30
N ASN A 86 0.52 -4.49 -26.68
CA ASN A 86 1.30 -3.45 -27.35
C ASN A 86 2.52 -4.00 -28.14
N GLY A 87 2.67 -5.32 -28.23
CA GLY A 87 3.76 -5.98 -28.98
C GLY A 87 5.12 -5.90 -28.29
N GLY A 88 5.14 -5.73 -26.94
CA GLY A 88 6.35 -5.73 -26.13
C GLY A 88 6.63 -4.41 -25.41
N ILE A 89 7.73 -4.38 -24.68
CA ILE A 89 8.20 -3.23 -23.90
C ILE A 89 9.21 -2.42 -24.75
N PRO A 90 9.04 -1.11 -24.90
CA PRO A 90 10.00 -0.26 -25.59
C PRO A 90 11.29 -0.12 -24.76
N ILE A 91 12.42 -0.54 -25.32
CA ILE A 91 13.75 -0.41 -24.70
C ILE A 91 14.76 -0.04 -25.80
N ASN A 92 15.55 1.00 -25.57
CA ASN A 92 16.66 1.41 -26.43
C ASN A 92 16.32 1.43 -27.95
N ASN A 93 15.30 2.20 -28.33
CA ASN A 93 14.83 2.35 -29.72
C ASN A 93 14.29 1.04 -30.36
N GLY A 94 13.98 0.03 -29.58
CA GLY A 94 13.33 -1.21 -30.03
C GLY A 94 12.25 -1.68 -29.10
N LYS A 95 11.60 -2.81 -29.44
CA LYS A 95 10.67 -3.50 -28.55
C LYS A 95 11.24 -4.85 -28.13
N VAL A 96 11.15 -5.16 -26.85
CA VAL A 96 11.52 -6.44 -26.28
C VAL A 96 10.25 -7.24 -25.98
N ASN A 97 10.27 -8.53 -26.21
CA ASN A 97 9.17 -9.42 -25.87
C ASN A 97 8.79 -9.27 -24.39
N ALA A 98 7.51 -9.04 -24.12
CA ALA A 98 6.99 -8.79 -22.77
C ALA A 98 7.31 -9.95 -21.81
N GLN A 99 7.16 -11.21 -22.25
CA GLN A 99 7.48 -12.38 -21.44
C GLN A 99 8.95 -12.38 -20.98
N LYS A 100 9.86 -12.17 -21.94
CA LYS A 100 11.29 -12.13 -21.65
C LYS A 100 11.67 -11.02 -20.69
N TYR A 101 11.06 -9.85 -20.85
CA TYR A 101 11.25 -8.71 -19.96
C TYR A 101 10.82 -9.03 -18.52
N TYR A 102 9.56 -9.46 -18.36
CA TYR A 102 9.02 -9.70 -17.03
C TYR A 102 9.63 -10.92 -16.33
N GLN A 103 9.98 -11.94 -17.08
CA GLN A 103 10.73 -13.09 -16.51
C GLN A 103 12.12 -12.68 -16.02
N THR A 104 12.74 -11.70 -16.69
CA THR A 104 14.07 -11.24 -16.27
C THR A 104 14.01 -10.37 -15.02
N ILE A 105 13.03 -9.44 -14.91
CA ILE A 105 12.93 -8.54 -13.76
C ILE A 105 12.22 -9.15 -12.54
N GLY A 106 11.31 -10.12 -12.76
CA GLY A 106 10.46 -10.72 -11.73
C GLY A 106 11.04 -11.98 -11.07
N THR A 107 12.27 -12.39 -11.39
CA THR A 107 12.86 -13.57 -10.78
C THR A 107 13.07 -13.41 -9.28
N GLY A 108 12.46 -14.30 -8.47
CA GLY A 108 12.53 -14.23 -7.01
C GLY A 108 13.93 -14.43 -6.41
N GLU A 109 14.82 -15.14 -7.11
CA GLU A 109 16.22 -15.33 -6.70
C GLU A 109 17.14 -14.38 -7.47
N GLY A 110 17.46 -13.26 -6.88
CA GLY A 110 18.29 -12.23 -7.52
C GLY A 110 17.48 -11.29 -8.43
N GLY A 111 16.17 -11.30 -8.31
CA GLY A 111 15.30 -10.37 -9.01
C GLY A 111 15.66 -8.93 -8.69
N TYR A 112 15.42 -8.08 -9.65
CA TYR A 112 15.75 -6.67 -9.54
C TYR A 112 14.70 -5.96 -8.69
N GLY A 113 14.76 -6.16 -7.38
CA GLY A 113 13.80 -5.68 -6.39
C GLY A 113 13.44 -4.20 -6.51
N ARG A 114 14.33 -3.41 -7.13
CA ARG A 114 14.08 -2.01 -7.39
C ARG A 114 12.83 -1.73 -8.23
N TYR A 115 12.48 -2.61 -9.16
CA TYR A 115 11.29 -2.46 -10.01
C TYR A 115 9.98 -2.63 -9.26
N TYR A 116 10.04 -3.26 -8.08
CA TYR A 116 8.89 -3.55 -7.24
C TYR A 116 8.92 -2.81 -5.90
N LEU A 117 9.76 -1.76 -5.80
CA LEU A 117 9.80 -0.87 -4.65
C LEU A 117 8.87 0.32 -4.89
N TYR A 118 7.99 0.54 -3.92
CA TYR A 118 7.01 1.61 -3.92
C TYR A 118 7.18 2.49 -2.68
N SER A 119 6.74 3.74 -2.77
CA SER A 119 6.68 4.60 -1.60
C SER A 119 5.61 4.08 -0.63
N ALA A 120 5.97 3.93 0.64
CA ALA A 120 5.05 3.53 1.70
C ALA A 120 4.24 4.72 2.26
N THR A 121 4.41 5.91 1.69
CA THR A 121 3.65 7.10 2.10
C THR A 121 2.16 6.88 1.84
N ASN A 122 1.36 7.03 2.89
CA ASN A 122 -0.09 6.93 2.80
C ASN A 122 -0.77 7.87 3.80
N VAL A 123 -2.00 8.24 3.50
CA VAL A 123 -2.90 9.00 4.37
C VAL A 123 -4.26 8.34 4.34
N ARG A 124 -4.82 8.04 5.51
CA ARG A 124 -6.11 7.37 5.60
C ARG A 124 -7.03 7.93 6.67
N LEU A 125 -8.33 7.81 6.41
CA LEU A 125 -9.36 7.97 7.40
C LEU A 125 -9.48 6.67 8.17
N GLN A 126 -8.82 6.64 9.34
CA GLN A 126 -8.67 5.44 10.16
C GLN A 126 -9.98 5.06 10.84
N GLU A 127 -10.66 6.06 11.43
CA GLU A 127 -11.94 5.84 12.11
C GLU A 127 -12.84 7.06 11.96
N LEU A 128 -14.12 6.79 11.77
CA LEU A 128 -15.20 7.76 11.87
C LEU A 128 -16.28 7.18 12.76
N SER A 129 -16.59 7.85 13.87
CA SER A 129 -17.62 7.43 14.79
C SER A 129 -18.67 8.53 14.96
N LEU A 130 -19.92 8.15 14.97
CA LEU A 130 -21.05 9.02 15.22
C LEU A 130 -21.92 8.42 16.30
N ASN A 131 -22.00 9.08 17.45
CA ASN A 131 -22.85 8.69 18.55
C ASN A 131 -23.93 9.73 18.78
N TYR A 132 -25.12 9.29 19.12
CA TYR A 132 -26.23 10.15 19.49
C TYR A 132 -26.82 9.73 20.83
N THR A 133 -26.78 10.64 21.77
CA THR A 133 -27.39 10.45 23.10
C THR A 133 -28.82 10.95 23.05
N LEU A 134 -29.75 10.02 23.23
CA LEU A 134 -31.18 10.30 23.24
C LEU A 134 -31.57 11.16 24.43
N PRO A 135 -32.51 12.09 24.26
CA PRO A 135 -33.01 12.93 25.38
C PRO A 135 -33.61 12.08 26.50
N LYS A 136 -33.21 12.32 27.73
CA LYS A 136 -33.70 11.60 28.93
C LYS A 136 -35.22 11.57 29.04
N ARG A 137 -35.90 12.58 28.52
CA ARG A 137 -37.35 12.70 28.54
C ARG A 137 -38.06 11.51 27.87
N TRP A 138 -37.44 10.87 26.88
CA TRP A 138 -38.01 9.73 26.18
C TRP A 138 -38.07 8.48 27.07
N PHE A 139 -37.20 8.42 28.08
CA PHE A 139 -37.10 7.29 29.02
C PHE A 139 -37.55 7.66 30.43
N LYS A 140 -38.48 8.64 30.57
CA LYS A 140 -38.99 9.10 31.85
C LYS A 140 -37.89 9.48 32.85
N ASN A 141 -36.74 9.95 32.38
CA ASN A 141 -35.52 10.28 33.14
C ASN A 141 -34.85 9.11 33.89
N VAL A 142 -35.22 7.85 33.60
CA VAL A 142 -34.67 6.66 34.26
C VAL A 142 -33.40 6.18 33.65
N ALA A 143 -33.22 6.33 32.30
CA ALA A 143 -32.09 5.80 31.61
C ALA A 143 -31.53 6.82 30.59
N ASN A 144 -30.21 6.78 30.39
CA ASN A 144 -29.52 7.43 29.25
C ASN A 144 -29.24 6.38 28.19
N VAL A 145 -29.74 6.58 26.99
CA VAL A 145 -29.48 5.69 25.85
C VAL A 145 -28.66 6.44 24.82
N THR A 146 -27.51 5.86 24.47
CA THR A 146 -26.65 6.37 23.38
C THR A 146 -26.60 5.31 22.30
N LEU A 147 -26.90 5.72 21.09
CA LEU A 147 -26.77 4.90 19.87
C LEU A 147 -25.55 5.39 19.11
N GLY A 148 -24.72 4.47 18.63
CA GLY A 148 -23.52 4.83 17.90
C GLY A 148 -23.29 3.92 16.71
N ILE A 149 -22.69 4.51 15.69
CA ILE A 149 -22.13 3.82 14.54
C ILE A 149 -20.64 4.17 14.46
N VAL A 150 -19.83 3.20 14.10
CA VAL A 150 -18.39 3.38 13.88
C VAL A 150 -17.98 2.69 12.60
N GLY A 151 -17.19 3.38 11.82
CA GLY A 151 -16.55 2.81 10.64
C GLY A 151 -15.04 2.91 10.79
N ARG A 152 -14.33 1.85 10.48
CA ARG A 152 -12.86 1.81 10.51
C ARG A 152 -12.30 1.51 9.14
N ASN A 153 -11.12 2.09 8.89
CA ASN A 153 -10.40 1.97 7.62
C ASN A 153 -11.27 2.33 6.41
N LEU A 154 -11.98 3.46 6.52
CA LEU A 154 -13.04 3.82 5.57
C LEU A 154 -12.49 4.28 4.23
N TRP A 155 -11.40 5.03 4.24
CA TRP A 155 -10.89 5.66 3.04
C TRP A 155 -9.38 5.84 3.08
N MET A 156 -8.70 5.32 2.05
CA MET A 156 -7.33 5.64 1.73
C MET A 156 -7.32 6.94 0.91
N ILE A 157 -7.01 8.07 1.56
CA ILE A 157 -7.05 9.39 0.94
C ILE A 157 -5.88 9.54 -0.05
N TYR A 158 -4.72 9.02 0.34
CA TYR A 158 -3.52 9.07 -0.47
C TYR A 158 -2.70 7.78 -0.31
N CYS A 159 -2.32 7.19 -1.43
CA CYS A 159 -1.37 6.08 -1.51
C CYS A 159 -0.80 6.02 -2.92
N LYS A 160 0.52 5.87 -3.05
CA LYS A 160 1.17 5.67 -4.36
C LYS A 160 1.41 4.20 -4.68
N ALA A 161 1.46 3.35 -3.66
CA ALA A 161 1.62 1.92 -3.87
C ALA A 161 0.31 1.33 -4.45
N PRO A 162 0.37 0.33 -5.34
CA PRO A 162 -0.82 -0.36 -5.86
C PRO A 162 -1.46 -1.32 -4.84
N PHE A 163 -0.91 -1.42 -3.65
CA PHE A 163 -1.35 -2.25 -2.53
C PHE A 163 -1.34 -1.42 -1.24
N ASP A 164 -1.86 -1.97 -0.15
CA ASP A 164 -1.82 -1.29 1.15
C ASP A 164 -0.40 -1.38 1.77
N PRO A 165 0.35 -0.28 1.86
CA PRO A 165 1.73 -0.30 2.32
C PRO A 165 1.89 -0.51 3.83
N GLU A 166 0.80 -0.55 4.60
CA GLU A 166 0.83 -0.88 6.04
C GLU A 166 0.69 -2.38 6.30
N LEU A 167 0.42 -3.16 5.26
CA LEU A 167 0.46 -4.62 5.37
C LEU A 167 1.90 -5.10 5.49
N SER A 168 2.10 -6.08 6.34
CA SER A 168 3.40 -6.73 6.53
C SER A 168 3.22 -8.24 6.51
N ALA A 169 4.03 -8.91 5.72
CA ALA A 169 4.00 -10.36 5.63
C ALA A 169 4.40 -11.05 6.94
N SER A 170 5.18 -10.37 7.77
CA SER A 170 5.57 -10.84 9.09
C SER A 170 5.91 -9.66 10.01
N THR A 171 5.57 -9.78 11.27
CA THR A 171 5.96 -8.84 12.33
C THR A 171 7.12 -9.36 13.18
N SER A 172 7.55 -10.60 12.94
CA SER A 172 8.59 -11.26 13.74
C SER A 172 10.02 -11.00 13.24
N SER A 173 10.17 -10.43 12.04
CA SER A 173 11.47 -10.18 11.43
C SER A 173 11.45 -8.86 10.67
N ASN A 174 12.45 -8.03 10.90
CA ASN A 174 12.63 -6.77 10.16
C ASN A 174 12.79 -6.99 8.65
N TYR A 175 13.19 -8.17 8.23
CA TYR A 175 13.36 -8.52 6.81
C TYR A 175 12.04 -8.55 6.04
N TYR A 176 10.94 -8.94 6.70
CA TYR A 176 9.62 -9.03 6.07
C TYR A 176 8.71 -7.84 6.37
N MET A 177 9.20 -6.83 7.08
CA MET A 177 8.47 -5.60 7.28
C MET A 177 8.33 -4.84 5.95
N ASN A 178 7.15 -4.30 5.70
CA ASN A 178 6.81 -3.59 4.47
C ASN A 178 6.96 -4.44 3.18
N VAL A 179 6.85 -5.77 3.30
CA VAL A 179 6.81 -6.68 2.16
C VAL A 179 5.38 -7.15 1.94
N ASP A 180 4.84 -6.86 0.75
CA ASP A 180 3.60 -7.44 0.28
C ASP A 180 3.88 -8.78 -0.39
N TYR A 181 3.33 -9.87 0.18
CA TYR A 181 3.41 -11.21 -0.36
C TYR A 181 2.03 -11.88 -0.30
N PHE A 182 1.21 -11.67 -1.32
CA PHE A 182 -0.18 -12.15 -1.42
C PHE A 182 -1.02 -11.86 -0.17
N MET A 183 -0.77 -10.71 0.46
CA MET A 183 -1.49 -10.29 1.64
C MET A 183 -2.90 -9.86 1.31
N GLN A 184 -3.84 -10.19 2.19
CA GLN A 184 -5.20 -9.65 2.06
C GLN A 184 -5.19 -8.15 2.36
N PRO A 185 -5.87 -7.33 1.56
CA PRO A 185 -5.99 -5.91 1.84
C PRO A 185 -6.69 -5.67 3.18
N SER A 186 -6.37 -4.56 3.82
CA SER A 186 -7.01 -4.17 5.06
C SER A 186 -8.52 -3.99 4.88
N LEU A 187 -9.30 -4.60 5.78
CA LEU A 187 -10.75 -4.62 5.69
C LEU A 187 -11.36 -3.31 6.20
N ARG A 188 -12.45 -2.90 5.56
CA ARG A 188 -13.34 -1.89 6.11
C ARG A 188 -14.29 -2.55 7.10
N ASN A 189 -14.36 -1.98 8.29
CA ASN A 189 -15.21 -2.49 9.34
C ASN A 189 -16.28 -1.47 9.70
N PHE A 190 -17.51 -1.93 9.85
CA PHE A 190 -18.63 -1.15 10.35
C PHE A 190 -19.14 -1.78 11.62
N GLY A 191 -19.35 -0.98 12.64
CA GLY A 191 -19.88 -1.40 13.92
C GLY A 191 -21.06 -0.54 14.34
N PHE A 192 -21.94 -1.14 15.11
CA PHE A 192 -23.05 -0.47 15.78
C PHE A 192 -22.94 -0.71 17.27
N ASN A 193 -23.15 0.32 18.08
CA ASN A 193 -23.16 0.20 19.52
C ASN A 193 -24.42 0.82 20.14
N VAL A 194 -24.85 0.23 21.22
CA VAL A 194 -25.95 0.73 22.07
C VAL A 194 -25.45 0.74 23.51
N LYS A 195 -25.44 1.92 24.11
CA LYS A 195 -25.05 2.10 25.53
C LYS A 195 -26.27 2.55 26.31
N VAL A 196 -26.64 1.77 27.33
CA VAL A 196 -27.73 2.11 28.25
C VAL A 196 -27.13 2.29 29.65
N GLN A 197 -27.42 3.44 30.25
CA GLN A 197 -26.99 3.78 31.63
C GLN A 197 -28.23 4.13 32.43
N PHE A 198 -28.43 3.44 33.54
CA PHE A 198 -29.51 3.64 34.51
C PHE A 198 -29.06 4.57 35.64
#